data_78c2ba4e344b2423a3e0f79aee23ff41
#
_entry.id   78c2ba4e344b2423a3e0f79aee23ff41
#
_cell.length_a   1.000
_cell.length_b   1.000
_cell.length_c   1.000
_cell.angle_alpha   90.00
_cell.angle_beta   90.00
_cell.angle_gamma   90.00
#
_symmetry.space_group_name_H-M   'P 1'
#
loop_
_entity.id
_entity.type
_entity.pdbx_description
1 polymer ?
#
loop_
_entity_poly.entity_id
_entity_poly.type
_entity_poly.pdbx_seq_one_letter_code
_entity_poly.pdbx_strand_id
1 'polypeptide(L)'
;MGSVCSCKRDHYADENITRRGFSGRYFKFGSKWLESSLFLPAACCQFQQSHCPSLMEVCICKICEDIDKYRSFSMLPRDISQLIFNHLVDSCSLSDSCIEAFRDCALHDMCMREHMRVNNKWMDVISSQGSSLLSAYISSAEVTDFGLSLLRNCSNLQALGLDCCDKISSRGIKHIAGFTDLTYLSFRKCNGISAESMKSLSGSMKLVKLEFERCPLVHGGFIHLEGLTNLESLTIRNCKFITDSDLKPLAGLVNLKELQISCIDITNVGVSYLRDLYKLVVLNLEGSVVTASCLDYLTALTSLKSLNVNRCHLLDDGCEKFSALSSLKELNLGFNNITDTCLVQLKGMTKLEGLYLDSCRISNDGLAHLAGLSNLKALELSDTEVGRNGILQLSGLTKLEDLNLSFTSVADSGLKELSGLTSLRSLNLDARQITDSGLAVLTGLTGLTHLDLFGAQITDSGTKYLSCKLKQPFIFWKYRQKVSIIFHVC
;
A
#
# COMPACT_ATOMS: atom_id res chain seq x y z
N MET A 1 19.78 32.61 -6.74
CA MET A 1 20.76 31.54 -7.01
C MET A 1 20.24 30.30 -6.27
N GLY A 2 19.56 29.42 -6.96
CA GLY A 2 18.93 28.24 -6.39
C GLY A 2 19.86 27.04 -6.49
N SER A 3 20.14 26.41 -5.39
CA SER A 3 20.89 25.17 -5.31
C SER A 3 19.95 23.98 -5.53
N VAL A 4 20.16 23.27 -6.63
CA VAL A 4 19.44 22.04 -6.98
C VAL A 4 20.22 20.87 -6.39
N CYS A 5 19.64 20.19 -5.39
CA CYS A 5 20.16 18.95 -4.86
C CYS A 5 19.77 17.78 -5.79
N SER A 6 20.73 17.21 -6.52
CA SER A 6 20.55 16.02 -7.34
C SER A 6 20.88 14.78 -6.53
N CYS A 7 19.87 13.97 -6.15
CA CYS A 7 20.09 12.61 -5.64
C CYS A 7 20.43 11.67 -6.81
N LYS A 8 21.65 11.12 -6.83
CA LYS A 8 22.05 10.01 -7.68
C LYS A 8 21.35 8.73 -7.21
N ARG A 9 20.76 8.01 -8.14
CA ARG A 9 20.27 6.64 -7.95
C ARG A 9 21.39 5.68 -8.30
N ASP A 10 21.78 4.85 -7.35
CA ASP A 10 22.63 3.69 -7.62
C ASP A 10 21.76 2.55 -8.17
N HIS A 11 22.16 2.07 -9.37
CA HIS A 11 21.62 0.89 -10.02
C HIS A 11 22.28 -0.35 -9.41
N TYR A 12 21.50 -1.26 -8.83
CA TYR A 12 21.88 -2.66 -8.77
C TYR A 12 21.14 -3.39 -9.89
N ALA A 13 21.93 -3.87 -10.85
CA ALA A 13 21.49 -4.72 -11.92
C ALA A 13 21.35 -6.16 -11.40
N ASP A 14 20.17 -6.73 -11.59
CA ASP A 14 19.96 -8.18 -11.52
C ASP A 14 19.90 -8.70 -12.97
N GLU A 15 20.97 -9.33 -13.41
CA GLU A 15 21.06 -10.00 -14.70
C GLU A 15 20.41 -11.38 -14.60
N ASN A 16 19.37 -11.57 -15.35
CA ASN A 16 18.91 -12.75 -16.09
C ASN A 16 17.39 -12.90 -16.10
N ILE A 17 16.77 -12.33 -17.12
CA ILE A 17 15.67 -12.95 -17.89
C ILE A 17 15.54 -12.14 -19.19
N THR A 18 16.16 -12.66 -20.25
CA THR A 18 15.91 -12.25 -21.62
C THR A 18 14.60 -12.83 -22.11
N ARG A 19 13.60 -12.01 -22.39
CA ARG A 19 12.87 -11.84 -23.66
C ARG A 19 11.58 -11.08 -23.49
N ARG A 20 11.51 -9.95 -24.25
CA ARG A 20 10.42 -9.01 -24.47
C ARG A 20 10.15 -8.08 -23.30
N GLY A 21 11.01 -7.05 -23.25
CA GLY A 21 10.87 -5.92 -22.38
C GLY A 21 9.84 -4.92 -22.88
N PHE A 22 8.96 -4.54 -22.01
CA PHE A 22 8.56 -3.17 -21.83
C PHE A 22 8.65 -2.90 -20.33
N SER A 23 9.63 -2.10 -19.94
CA SER A 23 9.73 -1.62 -18.57
C SER A 23 8.61 -0.60 -18.35
N GLY A 24 7.45 -1.09 -17.95
CA GLY A 24 6.39 -0.27 -17.43
C GLY A 24 6.83 0.31 -16.09
N ARG A 25 7.12 1.61 -16.04
CA ARG A 25 7.13 2.32 -14.76
C ARG A 25 5.68 2.38 -14.29
N TYR A 26 5.26 1.40 -13.51
CA TYR A 26 3.98 1.44 -12.84
C TYR A 26 3.97 2.63 -11.90
N PHE A 27 3.31 3.71 -12.30
CA PHE A 27 2.80 4.68 -11.35
C PHE A 27 1.76 3.96 -10.49
N LYS A 28 1.96 4.00 -9.18
CA LYS A 28 0.96 3.59 -8.21
C LYS A 28 -0.30 4.42 -8.47
N PHE A 29 -1.22 3.94 -9.28
CA PHE A 29 -2.62 4.14 -8.97
C PHE A 29 -2.78 3.44 -7.63
N GLY A 30 -3.13 4.21 -6.60
CA GLY A 30 -3.26 3.70 -5.26
C GLY A 30 -4.31 2.61 -5.25
N SER A 31 -3.86 1.37 -5.48
CA SER A 31 -4.69 0.27 -5.09
C SER A 31 -4.84 0.41 -3.58
N LYS A 32 -6.07 0.57 -3.09
CA LYS A 32 -6.42 0.54 -1.67
C LYS A 32 -5.85 -0.69 -0.94
N TRP A 33 -5.34 -1.67 -1.69
CA TRP A 33 -4.58 -2.84 -1.25
C TRP A 33 -3.26 -2.51 -0.54
N LEU A 34 -2.70 -1.30 -0.77
CA LEU A 34 -1.45 -0.85 -0.15
C LEU A 34 -1.67 0.07 1.05
N GLU A 35 -2.90 0.54 1.29
CA GLU A 35 -3.23 1.54 2.32
C GLU A 35 -4.01 0.99 3.51
N SER A 36 -4.14 -0.32 3.69
CA SER A 36 -4.66 -0.87 4.95
C SER A 36 -3.64 -0.82 6.10
N SER A 37 -2.84 0.25 6.16
CA SER A 37 -2.08 0.58 7.36
C SER A 37 -2.91 1.49 8.26
N LEU A 38 -3.92 0.90 8.91
CA LEU A 38 -4.81 1.59 9.85
C LEU A 38 -4.14 2.01 11.17
N PHE A 39 -2.82 2.00 11.26
CA PHE A 39 -2.07 2.51 12.41
C PHE A 39 -0.70 3.07 12.02
N LEU A 40 -0.64 4.00 11.07
CA LEU A 40 0.34 5.06 11.16
C LEU A 40 -0.32 6.16 12.00
N PRO A 41 0.36 6.72 13.00
CA PRO A 41 -0.17 7.90 13.67
C PRO A 41 -0.51 8.94 12.61
N ALA A 42 -1.72 9.47 12.64
CA ALA A 42 -2.26 10.41 11.65
C ALA A 42 -1.52 11.78 11.61
N ALA A 43 -0.29 11.84 12.10
CA ALA A 43 0.53 13.05 12.22
C ALA A 43 1.46 13.30 11.02
N CYS A 44 1.52 12.42 10.00
CA CYS A 44 2.64 12.46 9.06
C CYS A 44 2.37 13.06 7.66
N CYS A 45 1.17 13.53 7.33
CA CYS A 45 0.86 14.03 5.98
C CYS A 45 -0.14 15.17 5.95
N GLN A 46 0.12 16.30 6.60
CA GLN A 46 -0.69 17.52 6.37
C GLN A 46 0.13 18.80 6.47
N PHE A 47 1.05 19.02 5.53
CA PHE A 47 1.56 20.37 5.25
C PHE A 47 1.53 20.65 3.74
N GLN A 48 0.35 20.66 3.15
CA GLN A 48 0.08 21.27 1.84
C GLN A 48 -1.33 21.88 1.82
N GLN A 49 -1.56 22.84 2.71
CA GLN A 49 -2.59 23.85 2.51
C GLN A 49 -1.98 25.19 2.86
N SER A 50 -2.28 26.22 2.06
CA SER A 50 -1.89 27.61 2.25
C SER A 50 -2.55 28.20 3.49
N HIS A 51 -2.12 27.74 4.66
CA HIS A 51 -2.56 28.17 5.98
C HIS A 51 -1.47 29.06 6.58
N CYS A 52 -1.84 30.19 7.13
CA CYS A 52 -0.90 31.01 7.90
C CYS A 52 -0.45 30.20 9.14
N PRO A 53 0.87 29.96 9.33
CA PRO A 53 1.33 29.14 10.45
C PRO A 53 0.96 29.79 11.78
N SER A 54 0.58 28.98 12.75
CA SER A 54 0.35 29.41 14.12
C SER A 54 1.64 29.88 14.77
N LEU A 55 1.55 30.70 15.83
CA LEU A 55 2.72 31.13 16.59
C LEU A 55 3.51 29.91 17.12
N MET A 56 2.83 28.85 17.52
CA MET A 56 3.48 27.61 17.98
C MET A 56 4.30 26.96 16.88
N GLU A 57 3.75 26.83 15.68
CA GLU A 57 4.47 26.26 14.51
C GLU A 57 5.71 27.09 14.18
N VAL A 58 5.58 28.42 14.18
CA VAL A 58 6.73 29.32 13.96
C VAL A 58 7.80 29.13 15.02
N CYS A 59 7.42 29.02 16.31
CA CYS A 59 8.35 28.78 17.39
C CYS A 59 9.04 27.41 17.26
N ILE A 60 8.31 26.35 16.92
CA ILE A 60 8.87 25.01 16.71
C ILE A 60 9.86 25.04 15.54
N CYS A 61 9.49 25.62 14.39
CA CYS A 61 10.40 25.79 13.26
C CYS A 61 11.68 26.50 13.69
N LYS A 62 11.56 27.57 14.47
CA LYS A 62 12.73 28.34 14.94
C LYS A 62 13.62 27.55 15.90
N ILE A 63 13.02 26.73 16.78
CA ILE A 63 13.78 25.84 17.68
C ILE A 63 14.51 24.79 16.82
N CYS A 64 13.86 24.22 15.81
CA CYS A 64 14.46 23.21 14.93
C CYS A 64 15.58 23.78 14.05
N GLU A 65 15.47 25.03 13.57
CA GLU A 65 16.56 25.70 12.86
C GLU A 65 17.80 25.90 13.74
N ASP A 66 17.59 26.17 15.04
CA ASP A 66 18.63 26.47 16.04
C ASP A 66 18.91 25.25 16.94
N ILE A 67 18.61 24.02 16.50
CA ILE A 67 18.57 22.82 17.36
C ILE A 67 19.87 22.58 18.15
N ASP A 68 21.01 22.86 17.57
CA ASP A 68 22.33 22.66 18.20
C ASP A 68 22.56 23.57 19.41
N LYS A 69 21.73 24.60 19.61
CA LYS A 69 21.79 25.48 20.80
C LYS A 69 21.15 24.83 22.03
N TYR A 70 20.33 23.79 21.84
CA TYR A 70 19.56 23.17 22.92
C TYR A 70 20.19 21.84 23.32
N ARG A 71 20.51 21.70 24.60
CA ARG A 71 21.12 20.47 25.16
C ARG A 71 20.10 19.48 25.69
N SER A 72 18.92 19.95 26.09
CA SER A 72 17.85 19.10 26.61
C SER A 72 16.50 19.78 26.48
N PHE A 73 15.48 18.97 26.18
CA PHE A 73 14.07 19.37 26.17
C PHE A 73 13.26 18.76 27.32
N SER A 74 13.93 18.09 28.29
CA SER A 74 13.25 17.43 29.43
C SER A 74 12.47 18.38 30.34
N MET A 75 12.76 19.68 30.27
CA MET A 75 12.03 20.70 31.01
C MET A 75 10.80 21.24 30.28
N LEU A 76 10.62 20.89 29.00
CA LEU A 76 9.43 21.26 28.24
C LEU A 76 8.29 20.29 28.53
N PRO A 77 7.03 20.75 28.40
CA PRO A 77 5.90 19.84 28.35
C PRO A 77 6.12 18.76 27.27
N ARG A 78 5.79 17.50 27.60
CA ARG A 78 5.96 16.35 26.67
C ARG A 78 5.43 16.65 25.29
N ASP A 79 4.23 17.24 25.18
CA ASP A 79 3.58 17.47 23.89
C ASP A 79 4.39 18.45 23.01
N ILE A 80 5.06 19.42 23.60
CA ILE A 80 5.96 20.35 22.89
C ILE A 80 7.21 19.59 22.44
N SER A 81 7.83 18.80 23.32
CA SER A 81 8.99 17.98 22.95
C SER A 81 8.66 16.98 21.84
N GLN A 82 7.46 16.38 21.86
CA GLN A 82 6.97 15.48 20.81
C GLN A 82 6.80 16.21 19.48
N LEU A 83 6.25 17.43 19.47
CA LEU A 83 6.10 18.22 18.24
C LEU A 83 7.47 18.62 17.65
N ILE A 84 8.43 19.03 18.48
CA ILE A 84 9.80 19.34 18.03
C ILE A 84 10.43 18.08 17.42
N PHE A 85 10.33 16.95 18.11
CA PHE A 85 10.85 15.67 17.64
C PHE A 85 10.25 15.31 16.27
N ASN A 86 8.92 15.33 16.14
CA ASN A 86 8.22 15.01 14.89
C ASN A 86 8.66 15.93 13.74
N HIS A 87 8.78 17.24 14.00
CA HIS A 87 9.22 18.20 12.98
C HIS A 87 10.66 17.90 12.50
N LEU A 88 11.58 17.54 13.40
CA LEU A 88 12.95 17.15 13.02
C LEU A 88 12.98 15.84 12.22
N VAL A 89 12.12 14.89 12.55
CA VAL A 89 11.95 13.65 11.77
C VAL A 89 11.43 13.97 10.38
N ASP A 90 10.40 14.81 10.29
CA ASP A 90 9.74 15.16 9.02
C ASP A 90 10.65 15.96 8.07
N SER A 91 11.46 16.83 8.64
CA SER A 91 12.46 17.61 7.89
C SER A 91 13.76 16.84 7.61
N CYS A 92 13.86 15.57 8.05
CA CYS A 92 15.09 14.75 7.98
C CYS A 92 16.31 15.44 8.63
N SER A 93 16.08 16.29 9.64
CA SER A 93 17.11 17.10 10.32
C SER A 93 17.58 16.49 11.64
N LEU A 94 16.98 15.37 12.07
CA LEU A 94 17.39 14.68 13.29
C LEU A 94 18.77 14.03 13.09
N SER A 95 19.70 14.27 14.00
CA SER A 95 21.11 13.87 13.93
C SER A 95 21.62 13.30 15.26
N ASP A 96 22.82 12.72 15.24
CA ASP A 96 23.50 12.21 16.43
C ASP A 96 23.77 13.29 17.49
N SER A 97 23.90 14.56 17.08
CA SER A 97 24.12 15.67 17.99
C SER A 97 22.85 16.13 18.72
N CYS A 98 21.70 16.09 18.03
CA CYS A 98 20.45 16.60 18.57
C CYS A 98 19.56 15.54 19.24
N ILE A 99 19.73 14.24 18.91
CA ILE A 99 18.91 13.18 19.52
C ILE A 99 19.04 13.16 21.06
N GLU A 100 20.23 13.46 21.59
CA GLU A 100 20.50 13.48 23.03
C GLU A 100 19.66 14.51 23.77
N ALA A 101 19.25 15.59 23.11
CA ALA A 101 18.38 16.62 23.71
C ALA A 101 16.99 16.08 24.09
N PHE A 102 16.59 14.93 23.51
CA PHE A 102 15.30 14.29 23.80
C PHE A 102 15.38 13.24 24.91
N ARG A 103 16.54 13.06 25.54
CA ARG A 103 16.66 12.15 26.70
C ARG A 103 15.69 12.57 27.80
N ASP A 104 14.99 11.60 28.38
CA ASP A 104 14.05 11.75 29.50
C ASP A 104 12.90 12.75 29.25
N CYS A 105 12.52 12.97 27.98
CA CYS A 105 11.40 13.84 27.60
C CYS A 105 10.01 13.18 27.73
N ALA A 106 9.96 11.92 28.15
CA ALA A 106 8.74 11.14 28.30
C ALA A 106 7.89 11.09 27.02
N LEU A 107 8.55 11.03 25.83
CA LEU A 107 7.87 10.94 24.53
C LEU A 107 7.02 9.67 24.43
N HIS A 108 5.88 9.77 23.74
CA HIS A 108 5.00 8.63 23.48
C HIS A 108 5.39 7.89 22.19
N ASP A 109 5.81 8.63 21.18
CA ASP A 109 6.05 8.09 19.85
C ASP A 109 7.43 8.47 19.34
N MET A 110 8.22 7.48 18.99
CA MET A 110 9.54 7.68 18.38
C MET A 110 9.62 6.92 17.06
N CYS A 111 9.17 7.59 15.97
CA CYS A 111 9.15 7.04 14.63
C CYS A 111 10.37 7.53 13.84
N MET A 112 11.30 6.63 13.52
CA MET A 112 12.52 6.93 12.76
C MET A 112 12.35 6.50 11.31
N ARG A 113 12.49 7.43 10.34
CA ARG A 113 12.30 7.14 8.92
C ARG A 113 13.51 6.42 8.29
N GLU A 114 13.28 5.80 7.13
CA GLU A 114 14.25 4.95 6.41
C GLU A 114 15.62 5.59 6.12
N HIS A 115 15.76 6.91 6.23
CA HIS A 115 17.01 7.62 5.92
C HIS A 115 17.86 7.96 7.16
N MET A 116 17.39 7.61 8.35
CA MET A 116 18.09 7.92 9.59
C MET A 116 19.03 6.77 9.97
N ARG A 117 20.26 7.13 10.36
CA ARG A 117 21.25 6.13 10.82
C ARG A 117 21.08 5.87 12.32
N VAL A 118 19.95 5.28 12.69
CA VAL A 118 19.72 4.88 14.08
C VAL A 118 20.76 3.84 14.49
N ASN A 119 21.39 4.05 15.64
CA ASN A 119 22.38 3.15 16.20
C ASN A 119 22.06 2.84 17.68
N ASN A 120 22.90 2.06 18.35
CA ASN A 120 22.63 1.70 19.75
C ASN A 120 22.62 2.89 20.72
N LYS A 121 23.26 4.02 20.39
CA LYS A 121 23.18 5.25 21.22
C LYS A 121 21.79 5.87 21.14
N TRP A 122 21.20 5.87 19.94
CA TRP A 122 19.83 6.33 19.78
C TRP A 122 18.85 5.43 20.54
N MET A 123 19.12 4.12 20.53
CA MET A 123 18.31 3.15 21.30
C MET A 123 18.36 3.42 22.80
N ASP A 124 19.47 3.95 23.31
CA ASP A 124 19.60 4.35 24.71
C ASP A 124 18.71 5.57 25.00
N VAL A 125 18.67 6.57 24.13
CA VAL A 125 17.77 7.73 24.26
C VAL A 125 16.28 7.31 24.12
N ILE A 126 15.97 6.38 23.20
CA ILE A 126 14.62 5.83 23.08
C ILE A 126 14.23 5.11 24.38
N SER A 127 15.12 4.33 24.93
CA SER A 127 14.93 3.59 26.19
C SER A 127 14.72 4.53 27.40
N SER A 128 15.32 5.72 27.38
CA SER A 128 15.17 6.70 28.45
C SER A 128 13.75 7.24 28.61
N GLN A 129 12.90 7.09 27.59
CA GLN A 129 11.48 7.46 27.68
C GLN A 129 10.70 6.57 28.67
N GLY A 130 11.25 5.40 29.01
CA GLY A 130 10.68 4.49 30.00
C GLY A 130 9.25 4.05 29.66
N SER A 131 8.40 4.00 30.68
CA SER A 131 6.99 3.59 30.52
C SER A 131 6.12 4.59 29.74
N SER A 132 6.63 5.77 29.41
CA SER A 132 5.91 6.74 28.59
C SER A 132 5.89 6.35 27.14
N LEU A 133 6.88 5.60 26.65
CA LEU A 133 6.96 5.21 25.24
C LEU A 133 5.86 4.17 24.90
N LEU A 134 5.01 4.53 23.95
CA LEU A 134 3.92 3.69 23.46
C LEU A 134 4.22 3.10 22.07
N SER A 135 4.94 3.83 21.22
CA SER A 135 5.31 3.35 19.91
C SER A 135 6.76 3.66 19.55
N ALA A 136 7.43 2.71 18.88
CA ALA A 136 8.76 2.87 18.33
C ALA A 136 8.86 2.24 16.94
N TYR A 137 9.31 3.04 15.95
CA TYR A 137 9.64 2.56 14.61
C TYR A 137 11.13 2.84 14.34
N ILE A 138 11.86 1.77 14.09
CA ILE A 138 13.31 1.79 13.96
C ILE A 138 13.67 1.28 12.59
N SER A 139 14.27 2.14 11.77
CA SER A 139 14.73 1.76 10.43
C SER A 139 16.24 1.93 10.35
N SER A 140 17.00 0.85 10.59
CA SER A 140 18.46 0.91 10.48
C SER A 140 19.18 -0.42 10.58
N ALA A 141 20.19 -0.62 9.74
CA ALA A 141 21.11 -1.74 9.81
C ALA A 141 22.17 -1.64 10.95
N GLU A 142 22.21 -0.55 11.69
CA GLU A 142 23.21 -0.33 12.76
C GLU A 142 22.75 -0.75 14.16
N VAL A 143 21.44 -0.96 14.33
CA VAL A 143 20.87 -1.45 15.60
C VAL A 143 21.15 -2.94 15.75
N THR A 144 21.65 -3.34 16.93
CA THR A 144 22.00 -4.72 17.26
C THR A 144 21.09 -5.31 18.34
N ASP A 145 21.29 -6.58 18.68
CA ASP A 145 20.60 -7.24 19.79
C ASP A 145 20.71 -6.45 21.10
N PHE A 146 21.87 -5.81 21.35
CA PHE A 146 22.10 -4.96 22.51
C PHE A 146 21.16 -3.74 22.48
N GLY A 147 21.06 -3.03 21.33
CA GLY A 147 20.17 -1.89 21.21
C GLY A 147 18.70 -2.27 21.48
N LEU A 148 18.25 -3.39 20.93
CA LEU A 148 16.89 -3.87 21.18
C LEU A 148 16.66 -4.27 22.65
N SER A 149 17.67 -4.78 23.35
CA SER A 149 17.58 -5.14 24.76
C SER A 149 17.35 -3.94 25.68
N LEU A 150 17.75 -2.73 25.25
CA LEU A 150 17.55 -1.49 26.02
C LEU A 150 16.06 -1.14 26.15
N LEU A 151 15.24 -1.48 25.15
CA LEU A 151 13.79 -1.22 25.15
C LEU A 151 13.04 -1.93 26.29
N ARG A 152 13.66 -2.87 27.00
CA ARG A 152 13.04 -3.53 28.18
C ARG A 152 12.52 -2.53 29.23
N ASN A 153 13.06 -1.33 29.27
CA ASN A 153 12.63 -0.25 30.17
C ASN A 153 11.29 0.37 29.73
N CYS A 154 10.87 0.14 28.48
CA CYS A 154 9.63 0.70 27.91
C CYS A 154 8.48 -0.30 28.11
N SER A 155 8.05 -0.51 29.38
CA SER A 155 7.08 -1.55 29.76
C SER A 155 5.71 -1.42 29.09
N ASN A 156 5.31 -0.20 28.70
CA ASN A 156 4.00 0.08 28.11
C ASN A 156 4.03 0.13 26.58
N LEU A 157 5.10 -0.40 25.96
CA LEU A 157 5.24 -0.38 24.51
C LEU A 157 4.11 -1.19 23.83
N GLN A 158 3.31 -0.53 23.00
CA GLN A 158 2.16 -1.07 22.31
C GLN A 158 2.44 -1.35 20.83
N ALA A 159 3.35 -0.58 20.22
CA ALA A 159 3.71 -0.73 18.82
C ALA A 159 5.24 -0.73 18.63
N LEU A 160 5.73 -1.74 17.91
CA LEU A 160 7.13 -1.85 17.53
C LEU A 160 7.26 -2.18 16.04
N GLY A 161 7.98 -1.35 15.30
CA GLY A 161 8.37 -1.61 13.92
C GLY A 161 9.89 -1.68 13.77
N LEU A 162 10.40 -2.72 13.13
CA LEU A 162 11.80 -2.92 12.79
C LEU A 162 11.95 -3.02 11.28
N ASP A 163 12.70 -2.11 10.66
CA ASP A 163 12.94 -2.10 9.22
C ASP A 163 14.45 -2.08 8.93
N CYS A 164 14.91 -2.91 8.01
CA CYS A 164 16.32 -3.04 7.65
C CYS A 164 17.25 -3.34 8.85
N CYS A 165 16.77 -4.05 9.87
CA CYS A 165 17.51 -4.31 11.10
C CYS A 165 18.27 -5.64 11.02
N ASP A 166 19.24 -5.75 10.12
CA ASP A 166 19.95 -7.02 9.81
C ASP A 166 20.89 -7.51 10.91
N LYS A 167 21.32 -6.64 11.84
CA LYS A 167 22.17 -7.01 12.99
C LYS A 167 21.35 -7.50 14.20
N ILE A 168 20.02 -7.53 14.10
CA ILE A 168 19.15 -8.10 15.11
C ILE A 168 18.97 -9.60 14.79
N SER A 169 19.39 -10.45 15.72
CA SER A 169 19.25 -11.91 15.62
C SER A 169 18.09 -12.44 16.47
N SER A 170 17.90 -13.76 16.46
CA SER A 170 16.95 -14.43 17.36
C SER A 170 17.20 -14.16 18.85
N ARG A 171 18.42 -13.78 19.23
CA ARG A 171 18.72 -13.39 20.61
C ARG A 171 18.11 -12.04 20.97
N GLY A 172 18.18 -11.08 20.04
CA GLY A 172 17.55 -9.77 20.21
C GLY A 172 16.03 -9.89 20.30
N ILE A 173 15.42 -10.70 19.43
CA ILE A 173 13.95 -10.89 19.40
C ILE A 173 13.42 -11.50 20.72
N LYS A 174 14.21 -12.25 21.47
CA LYS A 174 13.79 -12.73 22.80
C LYS A 174 13.39 -11.62 23.76
N HIS A 175 13.92 -10.40 23.59
CA HIS A 175 13.55 -9.26 24.44
C HIS A 175 12.12 -8.76 24.14
N ILE A 176 11.57 -9.02 22.92
CA ILE A 176 10.20 -8.65 22.56
C ILE A 176 9.17 -9.42 23.42
N ALA A 177 9.47 -10.64 23.84
CA ALA A 177 8.60 -11.42 24.72
C ALA A 177 8.26 -10.72 26.06
N GLY A 178 9.07 -9.72 26.45
CA GLY A 178 8.81 -8.92 27.67
C GLY A 178 7.76 -7.82 27.48
N PHE A 179 7.34 -7.51 26.26
CA PHE A 179 6.36 -6.44 25.98
C PHE A 179 4.93 -6.99 26.01
N THR A 180 4.36 -7.08 27.22
CA THR A 180 3.04 -7.69 27.45
C THR A 180 1.87 -6.89 26.87
N ASP A 181 2.08 -5.60 26.56
CA ASP A 181 1.06 -4.71 26.00
C ASP A 181 1.18 -4.50 24.49
N LEU A 182 2.07 -5.25 23.82
CA LEU A 182 2.31 -5.12 22.41
C LEU A 182 1.08 -5.58 21.60
N THR A 183 0.53 -4.66 20.83
CA THR A 183 -0.64 -4.87 19.93
C THR A 183 -0.25 -4.85 18.47
N TYR A 184 0.84 -4.16 18.12
CA TYR A 184 1.37 -4.08 16.76
C TYR A 184 2.85 -4.45 16.72
N LEU A 185 3.22 -5.34 15.79
CA LEU A 185 4.62 -5.71 15.54
C LEU A 185 4.85 -5.85 14.03
N SER A 186 5.91 -5.20 13.54
CA SER A 186 6.28 -5.26 12.12
C SER A 186 7.78 -5.53 11.96
N PHE A 187 8.09 -6.43 11.02
CA PHE A 187 9.44 -6.72 10.57
C PHE A 187 9.51 -6.52 9.05
N ARG A 188 10.33 -5.57 8.59
CA ARG A 188 10.54 -5.30 7.18
C ARG A 188 12.01 -5.41 6.83
N LYS A 189 12.33 -6.17 5.77
CA LYS A 189 13.72 -6.33 5.30
C LYS A 189 14.68 -6.74 6.43
N CYS A 190 14.25 -7.61 7.34
CA CYS A 190 15.03 -8.07 8.49
C CYS A 190 15.52 -9.50 8.24
N ASN A 191 16.79 -9.64 7.82
CA ASN A 191 17.38 -10.94 7.45
C ASN A 191 17.68 -11.84 8.67
N GLY A 192 17.77 -11.28 9.89
CA GLY A 192 18.02 -12.03 11.11
C GLY A 192 16.79 -12.68 11.75
N ILE A 193 15.59 -12.38 11.25
CA ILE A 193 14.34 -12.91 11.78
C ILE A 193 14.08 -14.29 11.18
N SER A 194 14.13 -15.32 12.03
CA SER A 194 13.99 -16.73 11.65
C SER A 194 12.79 -17.40 12.33
N ALA A 195 12.47 -18.63 11.92
CA ALA A 195 11.46 -19.47 12.58
C ALA A 195 11.69 -19.57 14.10
N GLU A 196 12.95 -19.74 14.54
CA GLU A 196 13.28 -19.79 15.96
C GLU A 196 13.00 -18.47 16.68
N SER A 197 13.24 -17.33 16.00
CA SER A 197 12.89 -15.98 16.54
C SER A 197 11.40 -15.90 16.84
N MET A 198 10.57 -16.46 15.97
CA MET A 198 9.11 -16.41 16.09
C MET A 198 8.59 -17.14 17.31
N LYS A 199 9.34 -18.13 17.84
CA LYS A 199 9.03 -18.77 19.12
C LYS A 199 8.87 -17.78 20.27
N SER A 200 9.63 -16.69 20.24
CA SER A 200 9.55 -15.63 21.25
C SER A 200 8.26 -14.82 21.19
N LEU A 201 7.52 -14.90 20.08
CA LEU A 201 6.25 -14.17 19.89
C LEU A 201 5.04 -14.95 20.42
N SER A 202 5.19 -16.26 20.72
CA SER A 202 4.06 -17.09 21.15
C SER A 202 3.37 -16.61 22.43
N GLY A 203 4.07 -15.81 23.26
CA GLY A 203 3.52 -15.19 24.47
C GLY A 203 2.85 -13.83 24.27
N SER A 204 2.91 -13.25 23.07
CA SER A 204 2.41 -11.90 22.78
C SER A 204 0.89 -11.91 22.55
N MET A 205 0.13 -12.31 23.56
CA MET A 205 -1.31 -12.61 23.48
C MET A 205 -2.20 -11.39 23.18
N LYS A 206 -1.68 -10.16 23.37
CA LYS A 206 -2.41 -8.93 23.05
C LYS A 206 -2.17 -8.48 21.60
N LEU A 207 -1.37 -9.21 20.82
CA LEU A 207 -1.03 -8.81 19.46
C LEU A 207 -2.28 -8.86 18.57
N VAL A 208 -2.57 -7.73 17.94
CA VAL A 208 -3.70 -7.52 17.02
C VAL A 208 -3.22 -7.49 15.57
N LYS A 209 -2.03 -6.92 15.32
CA LYS A 209 -1.47 -6.80 13.98
C LYS A 209 -0.01 -7.24 13.95
N LEU A 210 0.32 -8.12 12.98
CA LEU A 210 1.65 -8.66 12.76
C LEU A 210 2.02 -8.59 11.28
N GLU A 211 3.21 -8.06 10.98
CA GLU A 211 3.68 -7.90 9.62
C GLU A 211 5.08 -8.48 9.43
N PHE A 212 5.25 -9.26 8.36
CA PHE A 212 6.53 -9.72 7.82
C PHE A 212 6.62 -9.29 6.35
N GLU A 213 7.55 -8.41 6.02
CA GLU A 213 7.81 -8.01 4.64
C GLU A 213 9.28 -8.21 4.30
N ARG A 214 9.55 -9.00 3.25
CA ARG A 214 10.92 -9.30 2.79
C ARG A 214 11.80 -9.87 3.90
N CYS A 215 11.24 -10.75 4.73
CA CYS A 215 11.94 -11.49 5.78
C CYS A 215 12.17 -12.93 5.28
N PRO A 216 13.37 -13.29 4.83
CA PRO A 216 13.60 -14.53 4.08
C PRO A 216 13.59 -15.79 4.92
N LEU A 217 13.74 -15.70 6.25
CA LEU A 217 13.97 -16.85 7.13
C LEU A 217 12.77 -17.20 8.02
N VAL A 218 11.59 -16.62 7.78
CA VAL A 218 10.41 -16.83 8.65
C VAL A 218 9.64 -18.12 8.36
N HIS A 219 9.94 -18.82 7.25
CA HIS A 219 9.28 -20.09 6.93
C HIS A 219 9.45 -21.12 8.05
N GLY A 220 8.46 -21.96 8.27
CA GLY A 220 8.42 -22.92 9.38
C GLY A 220 8.15 -22.32 10.76
N GLY A 221 8.14 -20.98 10.89
CA GLY A 221 7.93 -20.29 12.16
C GLY A 221 6.47 -20.03 12.52
N PHE A 222 5.54 -20.13 11.58
CA PHE A 222 4.14 -19.76 11.81
C PHE A 222 3.41 -20.71 12.78
N ILE A 223 3.96 -21.89 13.04
CA ILE A 223 3.48 -22.77 14.12
C ILE A 223 3.45 -22.04 15.49
N HIS A 224 4.33 -21.06 15.70
CA HIS A 224 4.40 -20.29 16.92
C HIS A 224 3.36 -19.16 17.01
N LEU A 225 2.58 -18.93 15.94
CA LEU A 225 1.50 -17.94 15.90
C LEU A 225 0.14 -18.53 16.24
N GLU A 226 -0.01 -19.86 16.26
CA GLU A 226 -1.28 -20.58 16.45
C GLU A 226 -2.07 -20.12 17.69
N GLY A 227 -1.35 -19.75 18.76
CA GLY A 227 -1.95 -19.26 20.02
C GLY A 227 -2.35 -17.80 20.03
N LEU A 228 -1.99 -16.99 19.00
CA LEU A 228 -2.25 -15.56 18.95
C LEU A 228 -3.69 -15.24 18.50
N THR A 229 -4.66 -15.76 19.24
CA THR A 229 -6.08 -15.70 18.85
C THR A 229 -6.68 -14.31 18.80
N ASN A 230 -6.02 -13.28 19.35
CA ASN A 230 -6.43 -11.88 19.22
C ASN A 230 -5.96 -11.22 17.92
N LEU A 231 -5.19 -11.94 17.09
CA LEU A 231 -4.68 -11.38 15.84
C LEU A 231 -5.83 -11.13 14.85
N GLU A 232 -5.95 -9.89 14.42
CA GLU A 232 -6.95 -9.42 13.45
C GLU A 232 -6.35 -9.17 12.06
N SER A 233 -5.05 -8.82 12.00
CA SER A 233 -4.36 -8.55 10.74
C SER A 233 -3.01 -9.26 10.70
N LEU A 234 -2.77 -10.06 9.64
CA LEU A 234 -1.50 -10.72 9.37
C LEU A 234 -1.06 -10.43 7.94
N THR A 235 0.15 -9.86 7.81
CA THR A 235 0.76 -9.57 6.52
C THR A 235 2.06 -10.38 6.35
N ILE A 236 2.16 -11.12 5.24
CA ILE A 236 3.32 -11.92 4.86
C ILE A 236 3.62 -11.59 3.41
N ARG A 237 4.53 -10.64 3.16
CA ARG A 237 4.81 -10.16 1.80
C ARG A 237 6.26 -10.40 1.40
N ASN A 238 6.44 -10.92 0.19
CA ASN A 238 7.77 -11.11 -0.39
C ASN A 238 8.73 -11.89 0.53
N CYS A 239 8.18 -12.78 1.37
CA CYS A 239 8.94 -13.72 2.20
C CYS A 239 9.19 -14.98 1.38
N LYS A 240 10.46 -15.42 1.34
CA LYS A 240 10.87 -16.58 0.57
C LYS A 240 10.51 -17.88 1.29
N PHE A 241 10.32 -18.96 0.51
CA PHE A 241 10.14 -20.33 0.99
C PHE A 241 8.89 -20.57 1.85
N ILE A 242 7.94 -19.65 1.85
CA ILE A 242 6.63 -19.87 2.49
C ILE A 242 5.83 -20.82 1.62
N THR A 243 5.36 -21.91 2.22
CA THR A 243 4.63 -22.99 1.55
C THR A 243 3.26 -23.24 2.18
N ASP A 244 2.46 -24.11 1.59
CA ASP A 244 1.15 -24.48 2.13
C ASP A 244 1.20 -24.93 3.59
N SER A 245 2.26 -25.65 3.99
CA SER A 245 2.42 -26.12 5.38
C SER A 245 2.55 -25.00 6.40
N ASP A 246 3.07 -23.83 5.99
CA ASP A 246 3.16 -22.64 6.84
C ASP A 246 1.78 -22.02 7.12
N LEU A 247 0.79 -22.23 6.23
CA LEU A 247 -0.55 -21.69 6.42
C LEU A 247 -1.42 -22.53 7.35
N LYS A 248 -1.08 -23.81 7.55
CA LYS A 248 -1.87 -24.72 8.41
C LYS A 248 -2.08 -24.19 9.84
N PRO A 249 -1.07 -23.65 10.54
CA PRO A 249 -1.25 -23.08 11.87
C PRO A 249 -2.15 -21.85 11.91
N LEU A 250 -2.32 -21.14 10.78
CA LEU A 250 -3.15 -19.94 10.72
C LEU A 250 -4.65 -20.26 10.81
N ALA A 251 -5.06 -21.53 10.60
CA ALA A 251 -6.45 -21.97 10.75
C ALA A 251 -7.03 -21.70 12.16
N GLY A 252 -6.18 -21.62 13.18
CA GLY A 252 -6.57 -21.29 14.56
C GLY A 252 -6.82 -19.81 14.82
N LEU A 253 -6.46 -18.92 13.90
CA LEU A 253 -6.56 -17.47 14.07
C LEU A 253 -7.97 -16.95 13.71
N VAL A 254 -8.99 -17.45 14.40
CA VAL A 254 -10.42 -17.25 14.08
C VAL A 254 -10.90 -15.79 14.15
N ASN A 255 -10.11 -14.88 14.73
CA ASN A 255 -10.42 -13.46 14.76
C ASN A 255 -9.81 -12.67 13.60
N LEU A 256 -9.09 -13.35 12.68
CA LEU A 256 -8.42 -12.69 11.57
C LEU A 256 -9.46 -12.04 10.64
N LYS A 257 -9.27 -10.75 10.40
CA LYS A 257 -10.09 -9.91 9.50
C LYS A 257 -9.35 -9.58 8.22
N GLU A 258 -8.02 -9.51 8.30
CA GLU A 258 -7.16 -9.18 7.17
C GLU A 258 -6.01 -10.18 7.09
N LEU A 259 -5.86 -10.83 5.94
CA LEU A 259 -4.76 -11.72 5.63
C LEU A 259 -4.15 -11.36 4.28
N GLN A 260 -2.88 -10.97 4.29
CA GLN A 260 -2.13 -10.64 3.09
C GLN A 260 -0.96 -11.60 2.94
N ILE A 261 -1.03 -12.43 1.92
CA ILE A 261 0.00 -13.43 1.60
C ILE A 261 0.40 -13.20 0.14
N SER A 262 1.56 -12.59 -0.07
CA SER A 262 2.14 -12.44 -1.41
C SER A 262 3.37 -13.34 -1.50
N CYS A 263 3.14 -14.65 -1.69
CA CYS A 263 4.16 -15.70 -1.68
C CYS A 263 3.90 -16.69 -2.82
N ILE A 264 4.92 -16.92 -3.63
CA ILE A 264 4.81 -17.68 -4.91
C ILE A 264 4.60 -19.19 -4.74
N ASP A 265 4.84 -19.77 -3.55
CA ASP A 265 4.76 -21.22 -3.34
C ASP A 265 3.45 -21.66 -2.62
N ILE A 266 2.47 -20.76 -2.55
CA ILE A 266 1.14 -21.08 -1.99
C ILE A 266 0.24 -21.62 -3.10
N THR A 267 -0.41 -22.75 -2.84
CA THR A 267 -1.34 -23.42 -3.75
C THR A 267 -2.78 -23.46 -3.18
N ASN A 268 -3.70 -24.10 -3.90
CA ASN A 268 -5.06 -24.34 -3.40
C ASN A 268 -5.09 -25.10 -2.07
N VAL A 269 -4.07 -25.93 -1.78
CA VAL A 269 -3.96 -26.66 -0.50
C VAL A 269 -3.75 -25.67 0.65
N GLY A 270 -2.86 -24.69 0.49
CA GLY A 270 -2.66 -23.64 1.50
C GLY A 270 -3.94 -22.84 1.76
N VAL A 271 -4.66 -22.47 0.69
CA VAL A 271 -5.93 -21.75 0.81
C VAL A 271 -7.00 -22.60 1.53
N SER A 272 -6.99 -23.93 1.40
CA SER A 272 -7.95 -24.80 2.06
C SER A 272 -7.90 -24.72 3.60
N TYR A 273 -6.75 -24.34 4.18
CA TYR A 273 -6.62 -24.13 5.63
C TYR A 273 -7.29 -22.85 6.12
N LEU A 274 -7.64 -21.93 5.23
CA LEU A 274 -8.26 -20.65 5.57
C LEU A 274 -9.79 -20.70 5.61
N ARG A 275 -10.41 -21.83 5.21
CA ARG A 275 -11.85 -21.98 5.01
C ARG A 275 -12.73 -21.64 6.22
N ASP A 276 -12.17 -21.78 7.44
CA ASP A 276 -12.90 -21.58 8.69
C ASP A 276 -12.68 -20.18 9.30
N LEU A 277 -11.98 -19.28 8.59
CA LEU A 277 -11.72 -17.91 9.01
C LEU A 277 -12.90 -16.98 8.65
N TYR A 278 -14.07 -17.24 9.20
CA TYR A 278 -15.35 -16.58 8.81
C TYR A 278 -15.38 -15.05 9.03
N LYS A 279 -14.47 -14.52 9.87
CA LYS A 279 -14.34 -13.07 10.09
C LYS A 279 -13.48 -12.37 9.05
N LEU A 280 -12.89 -13.11 8.10
CA LEU A 280 -12.00 -12.54 7.11
C LEU A 280 -12.77 -11.60 6.17
N VAL A 281 -12.28 -10.37 6.09
CA VAL A 281 -12.85 -9.27 5.28
C VAL A 281 -11.96 -9.00 4.07
N VAL A 282 -10.63 -9.09 4.23
CA VAL A 282 -9.63 -8.83 3.20
C VAL A 282 -8.74 -10.05 3.06
N LEU A 283 -8.66 -10.60 1.85
CA LEU A 283 -7.72 -11.68 1.50
C LEU A 283 -6.90 -11.26 0.28
N ASN A 284 -5.58 -11.23 0.44
CA ASN A 284 -4.65 -11.02 -0.65
C ASN A 284 -3.78 -12.26 -0.84
N LEU A 285 -3.87 -12.87 -2.03
CA LEU A 285 -3.11 -14.05 -2.48
C LEU A 285 -2.24 -13.71 -3.70
N GLU A 286 -1.95 -12.44 -3.94
CA GLU A 286 -1.21 -11.99 -5.12
C GLU A 286 0.07 -12.79 -5.36
N GLY A 287 0.24 -13.26 -6.60
CA GLY A 287 1.41 -14.00 -7.04
C GLY A 287 1.50 -15.45 -6.55
N SER A 288 0.46 -15.96 -5.87
CA SER A 288 0.38 -17.36 -5.44
C SER A 288 0.03 -18.29 -6.61
N VAL A 289 0.40 -19.57 -6.51
CA VAL A 289 0.10 -20.58 -7.54
C VAL A 289 -1.27 -21.21 -7.25
N VAL A 290 -2.31 -20.37 -7.23
CA VAL A 290 -3.69 -20.82 -7.01
C VAL A 290 -4.46 -20.82 -8.34
N THR A 291 -5.45 -21.70 -8.43
CA THR A 291 -6.42 -21.74 -9.53
C THR A 291 -7.81 -21.39 -9.03
N ALA A 292 -8.80 -21.28 -9.90
CA ALA A 292 -10.18 -21.03 -9.49
C ALA A 292 -10.76 -22.11 -8.54
N SER A 293 -10.13 -23.27 -8.42
CA SER A 293 -10.50 -24.28 -7.41
C SER A 293 -10.30 -23.79 -5.96
N CYS A 294 -9.46 -22.78 -5.72
CA CYS A 294 -9.35 -22.18 -4.38
C CYS A 294 -10.67 -21.54 -3.91
N LEU A 295 -11.52 -21.12 -4.86
CA LEU A 295 -12.81 -20.49 -4.55
C LEU A 295 -13.75 -21.44 -3.81
N ASP A 296 -13.62 -22.77 -3.96
CA ASP A 296 -14.39 -23.76 -3.20
C ASP A 296 -14.22 -23.59 -1.69
N TYR A 297 -13.04 -23.17 -1.26
CA TYR A 297 -12.74 -22.94 0.16
C TYR A 297 -13.13 -21.52 0.61
N LEU A 298 -13.15 -20.55 -0.33
CA LEU A 298 -13.44 -19.15 -0.02
C LEU A 298 -14.94 -18.85 0.02
N THR A 299 -15.81 -19.65 -0.61
CA THR A 299 -17.27 -19.45 -0.63
C THR A 299 -17.90 -19.44 0.77
N ALA A 300 -17.27 -20.13 1.75
CA ALA A 300 -17.70 -20.12 3.14
C ALA A 300 -17.40 -18.79 3.87
N LEU A 301 -16.50 -17.96 3.34
CA LEU A 301 -16.06 -16.70 3.94
C LEU A 301 -17.05 -15.56 3.65
N THR A 302 -18.22 -15.63 4.26
CA THR A 302 -19.35 -14.71 3.98
C THR A 302 -19.06 -13.25 4.33
N SER A 303 -18.06 -12.98 5.16
CA SER A 303 -17.61 -11.62 5.51
C SER A 303 -16.64 -11.01 4.49
N LEU A 304 -16.18 -11.78 3.49
CA LEU A 304 -15.15 -11.36 2.55
C LEU A 304 -15.65 -10.23 1.64
N LYS A 305 -14.99 -9.07 1.72
CA LYS A 305 -15.33 -7.87 0.93
C LYS A 305 -14.28 -7.56 -0.11
N SER A 306 -13.04 -7.99 0.09
CA SER A 306 -11.93 -7.66 -0.77
C SER A 306 -11.09 -8.92 -1.02
N LEU A 307 -10.96 -9.31 -2.30
CA LEU A 307 -10.18 -10.47 -2.75
C LEU A 307 -9.20 -10.04 -3.83
N ASN A 308 -7.92 -10.26 -3.56
CA ASN A 308 -6.86 -10.08 -4.54
C ASN A 308 -6.26 -11.44 -4.92
N VAL A 309 -6.45 -11.82 -6.17
CA VAL A 309 -5.85 -12.99 -6.82
C VAL A 309 -5.10 -12.58 -8.10
N ASN A 310 -4.50 -11.38 -8.07
CA ASN A 310 -3.65 -10.87 -9.14
C ASN A 310 -2.44 -11.81 -9.35
N ARG A 311 -2.06 -12.07 -10.60
CA ARG A 311 -0.90 -12.91 -10.94
C ARG A 311 -0.94 -14.33 -10.36
N CYS A 312 -2.14 -14.93 -10.30
CA CYS A 312 -2.35 -16.26 -9.73
C CYS A 312 -2.53 -17.36 -10.78
N HIS A 313 -2.28 -17.06 -12.06
CA HIS A 313 -2.47 -18.01 -13.17
C HIS A 313 -3.91 -18.53 -13.33
N LEU A 314 -4.91 -17.73 -12.91
CA LEU A 314 -6.32 -18.08 -13.09
C LEU A 314 -6.68 -18.21 -14.57
N LEU A 315 -7.56 -19.16 -14.86
CA LEU A 315 -8.23 -19.37 -16.13
C LEU A 315 -9.74 -19.18 -15.94
N ASP A 316 -10.51 -19.23 -17.02
CA ASP A 316 -11.97 -19.08 -16.97
C ASP A 316 -12.68 -20.23 -16.23
N ASP A 317 -12.06 -21.41 -16.17
CA ASP A 317 -12.60 -22.57 -15.45
C ASP A 317 -12.78 -22.25 -13.95
N GLY A 318 -14.01 -22.38 -13.47
CA GLY A 318 -14.38 -22.13 -12.08
C GLY A 318 -14.70 -20.68 -11.75
N CYS A 319 -14.66 -19.75 -12.72
CA CYS A 319 -15.06 -18.36 -12.51
C CYS A 319 -16.54 -18.22 -12.07
N GLU A 320 -17.40 -19.20 -12.35
CA GLU A 320 -18.79 -19.24 -11.89
C GLU A 320 -18.90 -19.18 -10.34
N LYS A 321 -17.86 -19.63 -9.64
CA LYS A 321 -17.80 -19.64 -8.17
C LYS A 321 -17.67 -18.24 -7.57
N PHE A 322 -17.20 -17.25 -8.34
CA PHE A 322 -17.17 -15.86 -7.84
C PHE A 322 -18.56 -15.36 -7.46
N SER A 323 -19.61 -15.81 -8.14
CA SER A 323 -21.00 -15.44 -7.85
C SER A 323 -21.44 -15.79 -6.42
N ALA A 324 -20.82 -16.79 -5.79
CA ALA A 324 -21.10 -17.18 -4.41
C ALA A 324 -20.50 -16.18 -3.38
N LEU A 325 -19.50 -15.40 -3.76
CA LEU A 325 -18.88 -14.38 -2.92
C LEU A 325 -19.72 -13.08 -2.91
N SER A 326 -21.00 -13.20 -2.52
CA SER A 326 -22.02 -12.14 -2.65
C SER A 326 -21.76 -10.88 -1.82
N SER A 327 -20.80 -10.89 -0.89
CA SER A 327 -20.39 -9.74 -0.07
C SER A 327 -19.24 -8.95 -0.66
N LEU A 328 -18.68 -9.43 -1.78
CA LEU A 328 -17.47 -8.86 -2.36
C LEU A 328 -17.73 -7.45 -2.91
N LYS A 329 -16.86 -6.53 -2.55
CA LYS A 329 -16.84 -5.14 -3.00
C LYS A 329 -15.65 -4.83 -3.89
N GLU A 330 -14.53 -5.51 -3.68
CA GLU A 330 -13.31 -5.34 -4.46
C GLU A 330 -12.79 -6.69 -4.93
N LEU A 331 -12.54 -6.81 -6.23
CA LEU A 331 -12.02 -8.02 -6.86
C LEU A 331 -10.87 -7.65 -7.80
N ASN A 332 -9.69 -8.16 -7.48
CA ASN A 332 -8.52 -8.01 -8.33
C ASN A 332 -8.18 -9.33 -9.02
N LEU A 333 -8.35 -9.35 -10.34
CA LEU A 333 -8.08 -10.47 -11.24
C LEU A 333 -6.94 -10.16 -12.22
N GLY A 334 -6.26 -9.03 -12.10
CA GLY A 334 -5.24 -8.59 -13.05
C GLY A 334 -4.13 -9.60 -13.26
N PHE A 335 -3.45 -9.51 -14.40
CA PHE A 335 -2.35 -10.41 -14.80
C PHE A 335 -2.69 -11.91 -14.75
N ASN A 336 -3.95 -12.26 -14.97
CA ASN A 336 -4.40 -13.64 -15.14
C ASN A 336 -4.74 -13.92 -16.59
N ASN A 337 -4.86 -15.20 -16.94
CA ASN A 337 -5.17 -15.61 -18.30
C ASN A 337 -6.68 -15.83 -18.48
N ILE A 338 -7.49 -14.95 -17.90
CA ILE A 338 -8.95 -14.93 -18.01
C ILE A 338 -9.39 -14.15 -19.25
N THR A 339 -10.58 -14.51 -19.75
CA THR A 339 -11.20 -13.90 -20.92
C THR A 339 -12.59 -13.33 -20.59
N ASP A 340 -13.29 -12.87 -21.63
CA ASP A 340 -14.69 -12.42 -21.53
C ASP A 340 -15.61 -13.45 -20.89
N THR A 341 -15.29 -14.74 -20.99
CA THR A 341 -16.05 -15.84 -20.37
C THR A 341 -16.15 -15.69 -18.85
N CYS A 342 -15.07 -15.27 -18.19
CA CYS A 342 -15.08 -14.98 -16.76
C CYS A 342 -16.04 -13.81 -16.44
N LEU A 343 -16.07 -12.76 -17.27
CA LEU A 343 -16.93 -11.59 -17.03
C LEU A 343 -18.43 -11.92 -17.09
N VAL A 344 -18.83 -12.92 -17.89
CA VAL A 344 -20.22 -13.44 -17.90
C VAL A 344 -20.65 -13.84 -16.48
N GLN A 345 -19.75 -14.43 -15.72
CA GLN A 345 -20.03 -14.92 -14.37
C GLN A 345 -20.07 -13.82 -13.33
N LEU A 346 -19.40 -12.67 -13.60
CA LEU A 346 -19.37 -11.52 -12.67
C LEU A 346 -20.61 -10.62 -12.80
N LYS A 347 -21.43 -10.74 -13.84
CA LYS A 347 -22.55 -9.82 -14.12
C LYS A 347 -23.55 -9.63 -12.99
N GLY A 348 -23.67 -10.61 -12.08
CA GLY A 348 -24.57 -10.57 -10.92
C GLY A 348 -23.98 -9.97 -9.66
N MET A 349 -22.69 -9.63 -9.65
CA MET A 349 -21.99 -9.14 -8.48
C MET A 349 -22.21 -7.62 -8.27
N THR A 350 -23.46 -7.21 -8.13
CA THR A 350 -23.87 -5.79 -8.10
C THR A 350 -23.31 -5.00 -6.92
N LYS A 351 -22.72 -5.65 -5.91
CA LYS A 351 -22.07 -4.98 -4.78
C LYS A 351 -20.62 -4.57 -5.09
N LEU A 352 -20.05 -4.99 -6.23
CA LEU A 352 -18.70 -4.59 -6.59
C LEU A 352 -18.58 -3.08 -6.73
N GLU A 353 -17.60 -2.54 -6.03
CA GLU A 353 -17.18 -1.14 -6.07
C GLU A 353 -15.84 -0.98 -6.82
N GLY A 354 -14.98 -2.01 -6.81
CA GLY A 354 -13.72 -2.05 -7.52
C GLY A 354 -13.51 -3.37 -8.28
N LEU A 355 -13.14 -3.29 -9.56
CA LEU A 355 -12.80 -4.42 -10.41
C LEU A 355 -11.50 -4.13 -11.17
N TYR A 356 -10.51 -5.01 -11.03
CA TYR A 356 -9.19 -4.86 -11.62
C TYR A 356 -8.91 -6.04 -12.56
N LEU A 357 -8.72 -5.74 -13.84
CA LEU A 357 -8.59 -6.68 -14.97
C LEU A 357 -7.37 -6.37 -15.84
N ASP A 358 -6.40 -5.64 -15.29
CA ASP A 358 -5.19 -5.25 -16.01
C ASP A 358 -4.44 -6.47 -16.57
N SER A 359 -3.96 -6.36 -17.80
CA SER A 359 -3.25 -7.43 -18.52
C SER A 359 -4.01 -8.77 -18.60
N CYS A 360 -5.36 -8.71 -18.63
CA CYS A 360 -6.23 -9.84 -18.92
C CYS A 360 -6.69 -9.83 -20.41
N ARG A 361 -7.14 -10.96 -20.92
CA ARG A 361 -7.63 -11.09 -22.32
C ARG A 361 -9.08 -10.64 -22.46
N ILE A 362 -9.35 -9.40 -22.07
CA ILE A 362 -10.68 -8.80 -22.10
C ILE A 362 -10.85 -8.00 -23.39
N SER A 363 -11.92 -8.28 -24.11
CA SER A 363 -12.30 -7.59 -25.34
C SER A 363 -13.49 -6.63 -25.13
N ASN A 364 -13.94 -6.02 -26.24
CA ASN A 364 -15.12 -5.16 -26.23
C ASN A 364 -16.40 -5.90 -25.80
N ASP A 365 -16.53 -7.17 -26.18
CA ASP A 365 -17.74 -7.97 -25.93
C ASP A 365 -17.87 -8.31 -24.44
N GLY A 366 -16.73 -8.53 -23.75
CA GLY A 366 -16.70 -8.79 -22.33
C GLY A 366 -17.25 -7.64 -21.49
N LEU A 367 -17.01 -6.39 -21.89
CA LEU A 367 -17.48 -5.21 -21.13
C LEU A 367 -19.01 -5.08 -21.08
N ALA A 368 -19.74 -5.67 -22.03
CA ALA A 368 -21.20 -5.70 -21.99
C ALA A 368 -21.74 -6.39 -20.72
N HIS A 369 -20.98 -7.35 -20.18
CA HIS A 369 -21.36 -8.06 -18.95
C HIS A 369 -21.16 -7.24 -17.68
N LEU A 370 -20.38 -6.15 -17.76
CA LEU A 370 -20.15 -5.24 -16.63
C LEU A 370 -21.20 -4.12 -16.51
N ALA A 371 -22.04 -3.91 -17.55
CA ALA A 371 -23.01 -2.81 -17.59
C ALA A 371 -24.00 -2.81 -16.39
N GLY A 372 -24.27 -3.99 -15.79
CA GLY A 372 -25.13 -4.14 -14.62
C GLY A 372 -24.47 -3.81 -13.28
N LEU A 373 -23.14 -3.58 -13.23
CA LEU A 373 -22.39 -3.33 -11.99
C LEU A 373 -22.49 -1.86 -11.57
N SER A 374 -23.70 -1.37 -11.33
CA SER A 374 -24.01 0.05 -11.10
C SER A 374 -23.36 0.68 -9.87
N ASN A 375 -22.75 -0.11 -9.00
CA ASN A 375 -21.99 0.40 -7.84
C ASN A 375 -20.48 0.53 -8.10
N LEU A 376 -20.02 0.21 -9.31
CA LEU A 376 -18.61 0.25 -9.64
C LEU A 376 -18.10 1.70 -9.60
N LYS A 377 -17.03 1.92 -8.83
CA LYS A 377 -16.31 3.18 -8.63
C LYS A 377 -14.93 3.16 -9.25
N ALA A 378 -14.27 2.00 -9.24
CA ALA A 378 -12.94 1.82 -9.80
C ALA A 378 -12.93 0.67 -10.81
N LEU A 379 -12.44 0.93 -12.03
CA LEU A 379 -12.30 -0.07 -13.08
C LEU A 379 -10.91 0.03 -13.73
N GLU A 380 -10.13 -1.04 -13.62
CA GLU A 380 -8.80 -1.16 -14.20
C GLU A 380 -8.87 -2.07 -15.43
N LEU A 381 -8.55 -1.55 -16.59
CA LEU A 381 -8.57 -2.23 -17.88
C LEU A 381 -7.28 -2.03 -18.68
N SER A 382 -6.19 -1.61 -18.02
CA SER A 382 -4.94 -1.39 -18.74
C SER A 382 -4.43 -2.68 -19.39
N ASP A 383 -3.77 -2.51 -20.54
CA ASP A 383 -3.18 -3.61 -21.29
C ASP A 383 -4.20 -4.73 -21.62
N THR A 384 -5.40 -4.30 -22.08
CA THR A 384 -6.48 -5.17 -22.56
C THR A 384 -6.82 -4.85 -24.01
N GLU A 385 -7.62 -5.71 -24.69
CA GLU A 385 -8.05 -5.54 -26.09
C GLU A 385 -9.25 -4.58 -26.25
N VAL A 386 -9.55 -3.80 -25.21
CA VAL A 386 -10.69 -2.89 -25.18
C VAL A 386 -10.46 -1.70 -26.12
N GLY A 387 -11.50 -1.34 -26.85
CA GLY A 387 -11.55 -0.19 -27.75
C GLY A 387 -12.86 0.58 -27.60
N ARG A 388 -13.22 1.39 -28.63
CA ARG A 388 -14.42 2.24 -28.62
C ARG A 388 -15.70 1.47 -28.27
N ASN A 389 -15.93 0.32 -28.89
CA ASN A 389 -17.17 -0.43 -28.71
C ASN A 389 -17.33 -0.96 -27.29
N GLY A 390 -16.21 -1.29 -26.63
CA GLY A 390 -16.22 -1.67 -25.22
C GLY A 390 -16.53 -0.49 -24.31
N ILE A 391 -15.93 0.68 -24.56
CA ILE A 391 -16.19 1.89 -23.76
C ILE A 391 -17.67 2.30 -23.82
N LEU A 392 -18.33 2.14 -24.94
CA LEU A 392 -19.78 2.39 -25.07
C LEU A 392 -20.59 1.61 -24.05
N GLN A 393 -20.18 0.37 -23.73
CA GLN A 393 -20.87 -0.48 -22.74
C GLN A 393 -20.73 0.03 -21.30
N LEU A 394 -19.73 0.88 -21.02
CA LEU A 394 -19.50 1.46 -19.69
C LEU A 394 -20.34 2.71 -19.41
N SER A 395 -21.04 3.25 -20.41
CA SER A 395 -21.76 4.52 -20.31
C SER A 395 -22.81 4.58 -19.18
N GLY A 396 -23.32 3.42 -18.75
CA GLY A 396 -24.28 3.28 -17.63
C GLY A 396 -23.63 3.28 -16.24
N LEU A 397 -22.30 3.20 -16.13
CA LEU A 397 -21.59 3.12 -14.85
C LEU A 397 -21.35 4.52 -14.24
N THR A 398 -22.44 5.24 -13.97
CA THR A 398 -22.40 6.66 -13.58
C THR A 398 -21.73 6.96 -12.24
N LYS A 399 -21.46 5.92 -11.41
CA LYS A 399 -20.69 6.04 -10.16
C LYS A 399 -19.20 5.87 -10.33
N LEU A 400 -18.72 5.62 -11.55
CA LEU A 400 -17.30 5.39 -11.80
C LEU A 400 -16.50 6.66 -11.50
N GLU A 401 -15.53 6.54 -10.60
CA GLU A 401 -14.64 7.62 -10.15
C GLU A 401 -13.24 7.46 -10.72
N ASP A 402 -12.76 6.22 -10.84
CA ASP A 402 -11.41 5.88 -11.30
C ASP A 402 -11.50 4.90 -12.49
N LEU A 403 -10.94 5.30 -13.64
CA LEU A 403 -10.89 4.47 -14.84
C LEU A 403 -9.48 4.47 -15.44
N ASN A 404 -8.89 3.30 -15.57
CA ASN A 404 -7.62 3.13 -16.27
C ASN A 404 -7.83 2.38 -17.59
N LEU A 405 -7.46 3.03 -18.68
CA LEU A 405 -7.53 2.55 -20.07
C LEU A 405 -6.14 2.62 -20.75
N SER A 406 -5.06 2.68 -19.96
CA SER A 406 -3.72 2.75 -20.53
C SER A 406 -3.40 1.47 -21.33
N PHE A 407 -2.62 1.61 -22.39
CA PHE A 407 -2.23 0.50 -23.28
C PHE A 407 -3.41 -0.28 -23.88
N THR A 408 -4.59 0.35 -24.03
CA THR A 408 -5.74 -0.20 -24.75
C THR A 408 -5.83 0.34 -26.18
N SER A 409 -6.81 -0.16 -26.97
CA SER A 409 -7.11 0.34 -28.31
C SER A 409 -8.08 1.54 -28.34
N VAL A 410 -8.24 2.23 -27.22
CA VAL A 410 -9.11 3.41 -27.11
C VAL A 410 -8.45 4.62 -27.79
N ALA A 411 -9.18 5.23 -28.74
CA ALA A 411 -8.79 6.43 -29.48
C ALA A 411 -9.78 7.57 -29.18
N ASP A 412 -9.56 8.75 -29.78
CA ASP A 412 -10.42 9.93 -29.64
C ASP A 412 -11.91 9.65 -29.79
N SER A 413 -12.27 8.75 -30.73
CA SER A 413 -13.67 8.36 -30.96
C SER A 413 -14.30 7.60 -29.79
N GLY A 414 -13.49 6.87 -28.99
CA GLY A 414 -13.94 6.17 -27.79
C GLY A 414 -14.17 7.12 -26.63
N LEU A 415 -13.40 8.21 -26.52
CA LEU A 415 -13.53 9.16 -25.43
C LEU A 415 -14.90 9.86 -25.39
N LYS A 416 -15.58 9.97 -26.55
CA LYS A 416 -16.93 10.55 -26.62
C LYS A 416 -17.92 9.74 -25.79
N GLU A 417 -17.73 8.45 -25.69
CA GLU A 417 -18.61 7.53 -24.96
C GLU A 417 -18.46 7.67 -23.44
N LEU A 418 -17.35 8.31 -22.96
CA LEU A 418 -17.14 8.60 -21.54
C LEU A 418 -17.90 9.83 -21.04
N SER A 419 -18.52 10.62 -21.91
CA SER A 419 -19.15 11.90 -21.55
C SER A 419 -20.24 11.79 -20.49
N GLY A 420 -20.88 10.61 -20.37
CA GLY A 420 -21.89 10.31 -19.35
C GLY A 420 -21.32 9.98 -17.95
N LEU A 421 -20.02 9.74 -17.84
CA LEU A 421 -19.38 9.34 -16.57
C LEU A 421 -19.01 10.57 -15.74
N THR A 422 -20.02 11.32 -15.31
CA THR A 422 -19.82 12.62 -14.64
C THR A 422 -19.20 12.53 -13.25
N SER A 423 -19.17 11.34 -12.63
CA SER A 423 -18.51 11.11 -11.35
C SER A 423 -16.99 10.90 -11.49
N LEU A 424 -16.47 10.81 -12.73
CA LEU A 424 -15.08 10.46 -12.97
C LEU A 424 -14.13 11.52 -12.43
N ARG A 425 -13.17 11.09 -11.60
CA ARG A 425 -12.15 11.91 -10.93
C ARG A 425 -10.75 11.62 -11.46
N SER A 426 -10.51 10.36 -11.80
CA SER A 426 -9.21 9.89 -12.28
C SER A 426 -9.38 9.12 -13.58
N LEU A 427 -8.64 9.51 -14.61
CA LEU A 427 -8.66 8.86 -15.92
C LEU A 427 -7.21 8.69 -16.41
N ASN A 428 -6.82 7.46 -16.67
CA ASN A 428 -5.55 7.14 -17.30
C ASN A 428 -5.78 6.70 -18.74
N LEU A 429 -5.14 7.44 -19.67
CA LEU A 429 -5.21 7.25 -21.11
C LEU A 429 -3.80 7.17 -21.71
N ASP A 430 -2.85 6.55 -21.03
CA ASP A 430 -1.51 6.31 -21.59
C ASP A 430 -1.64 5.52 -22.90
N ALA A 431 -1.94 6.23 -23.97
CA ALA A 431 -2.24 5.68 -25.28
C ALA A 431 -1.82 6.62 -26.43
N ARG A 432 -1.09 6.07 -27.39
CA ARG A 432 -0.58 6.80 -28.56
C ARG A 432 -1.65 7.27 -29.55
N GLN A 433 -2.92 6.86 -29.36
CA GLN A 433 -4.04 7.13 -30.27
C GLN A 433 -4.91 8.30 -29.82
N ILE A 434 -4.52 9.00 -28.74
CA ILE A 434 -5.23 10.18 -28.23
C ILE A 434 -4.55 11.43 -28.74
N THR A 435 -5.35 12.34 -29.33
CA THR A 435 -4.94 13.63 -29.88
C THR A 435 -5.68 14.80 -29.22
N ASP A 436 -5.40 16.03 -29.67
CA ASP A 436 -6.10 17.23 -29.22
C ASP A 436 -7.63 17.13 -29.37
N SER A 437 -8.11 16.40 -30.38
CA SER A 437 -9.55 16.19 -30.61
C SER A 437 -10.21 15.39 -29.47
N GLY A 438 -9.50 14.41 -28.93
CA GLY A 438 -9.97 13.64 -27.77
C GLY A 438 -10.05 14.48 -26.51
N LEU A 439 -9.07 15.37 -26.28
CA LEU A 439 -9.08 16.28 -25.13
C LEU A 439 -10.29 17.21 -25.11
N ALA A 440 -10.72 17.69 -26.27
CA ALA A 440 -11.89 18.58 -26.38
C ALA A 440 -13.15 17.90 -25.81
N VAL A 441 -13.27 16.58 -25.95
CA VAL A 441 -14.40 15.79 -25.42
C VAL A 441 -14.35 15.70 -23.89
N LEU A 442 -13.16 15.52 -23.31
CA LEU A 442 -12.97 15.37 -21.87
C LEU A 442 -13.33 16.62 -21.06
N THR A 443 -13.47 17.78 -21.72
CA THR A 443 -13.90 19.04 -21.08
C THR A 443 -15.30 18.96 -20.44
N GLY A 444 -16.11 17.94 -20.80
CA GLY A 444 -17.40 17.66 -20.19
C GLY A 444 -17.29 16.97 -18.82
N LEU A 445 -16.16 16.34 -18.51
CA LEU A 445 -15.92 15.62 -17.27
C LEU A 445 -15.42 16.61 -16.18
N THR A 446 -16.33 17.46 -15.70
CA THR A 446 -16.00 18.57 -14.79
C THR A 446 -15.52 18.15 -13.40
N GLY A 447 -15.72 16.88 -13.01
CA GLY A 447 -15.23 16.29 -11.77
C GLY A 447 -13.79 15.78 -11.85
N LEU A 448 -13.18 15.76 -13.03
CA LEU A 448 -11.86 15.18 -13.25
C LEU A 448 -10.77 15.97 -12.52
N THR A 449 -10.00 15.29 -11.67
CA THR A 449 -8.89 15.87 -10.90
C THR A 449 -7.53 15.31 -11.32
N HIS A 450 -7.50 14.08 -11.88
CA HIS A 450 -6.30 13.40 -12.34
C HIS A 450 -6.50 12.90 -13.78
N LEU A 451 -5.59 13.27 -14.67
CA LEU A 451 -5.58 12.79 -16.06
C LEU A 451 -4.15 12.43 -16.46
N ASP A 452 -3.92 11.17 -16.76
CA ASP A 452 -2.66 10.71 -17.33
C ASP A 452 -2.82 10.53 -18.85
N LEU A 453 -1.99 11.25 -19.59
CA LEU A 453 -1.93 11.23 -21.06
C LEU A 453 -0.51 10.90 -21.55
N PHE A 454 0.20 10.09 -20.77
CA PHE A 454 1.53 9.66 -21.15
C PHE A 454 1.50 8.95 -22.51
N GLY A 455 2.37 9.38 -23.43
CA GLY A 455 2.41 8.83 -24.79
C GLY A 455 1.39 9.40 -25.77
N ALA A 456 0.38 10.16 -25.34
CA ALA A 456 -0.60 10.79 -26.22
C ALA A 456 0.01 11.88 -27.14
N GLN A 457 -0.60 12.07 -28.30
CA GLN A 457 -0.15 13.04 -29.32
C GLN A 457 -0.80 14.41 -29.09
N ILE A 458 -0.52 15.01 -27.94
CA ILE A 458 -1.11 16.28 -27.52
C ILE A 458 -0.16 17.43 -27.84
N THR A 459 -0.70 18.49 -28.47
CA THR A 459 -0.02 19.76 -28.76
C THR A 459 -0.39 20.83 -27.72
N ASP A 460 0.27 22.01 -27.84
CA ASP A 460 -0.07 23.17 -27.01
C ASP A 460 -1.49 23.69 -27.27
N SER A 461 -2.05 23.42 -28.47
CA SER A 461 -3.45 23.75 -28.77
C SER A 461 -4.42 22.87 -27.98
N GLY A 462 -4.10 21.60 -27.80
CA GLY A 462 -4.90 20.68 -26.98
C GLY A 462 -4.93 21.05 -25.50
N THR A 463 -3.79 21.47 -24.93
CA THR A 463 -3.72 21.87 -23.52
C THR A 463 -4.62 23.08 -23.18
N LYS A 464 -4.92 23.95 -24.15
CA LYS A 464 -5.85 25.08 -23.96
C LYS A 464 -7.28 24.62 -23.63
N TYR A 465 -7.72 23.46 -24.15
CA TYR A 465 -9.03 22.91 -23.80
C TYR A 465 -9.15 22.59 -22.32
N LEU A 466 -8.08 22.11 -21.69
CA LEU A 466 -8.05 21.75 -20.27
C LEU A 466 -8.02 23.01 -19.38
N SER A 467 -7.25 24.03 -19.75
CA SER A 467 -7.08 25.25 -18.95
C SER A 467 -8.34 26.10 -18.83
N CYS A 468 -9.21 26.09 -19.86
CA CYS A 468 -10.39 26.96 -19.91
C CYS A 468 -11.62 26.43 -19.16
N LYS A 469 -11.69 25.15 -18.80
CA LYS A 469 -12.94 24.51 -18.31
C LYS A 469 -12.83 23.67 -17.05
N LEU A 470 -11.64 23.29 -16.63
CA LEU A 470 -11.46 22.54 -15.38
C LEU A 470 -11.33 23.50 -14.21
N LYS A 471 -12.30 23.48 -13.29
CA LYS A 471 -12.41 24.41 -12.15
C LYS A 471 -11.57 24.06 -10.93
N GLN A 472 -10.77 22.97 -10.98
CA GLN A 472 -9.97 22.46 -9.87
C GLN A 472 -8.50 22.33 -10.26
N PRO A 473 -7.53 22.41 -9.34
CA PRO A 473 -6.13 22.13 -9.64
C PRO A 473 -5.99 20.70 -10.18
N PHE A 474 -5.30 20.58 -11.29
CA PHE A 474 -5.26 19.40 -12.12
C PHE A 474 -3.82 18.91 -12.32
N ILE A 475 -3.55 17.61 -12.22
CA ILE A 475 -2.23 17.01 -12.45
C ILE A 475 -2.21 16.37 -13.83
N PHE A 476 -1.31 16.85 -14.71
CA PHE A 476 -1.14 16.38 -16.09
C PHE A 476 0.27 15.83 -16.29
N TRP A 477 0.42 14.69 -16.96
CA TRP A 477 1.72 14.10 -17.30
C TRP A 477 1.91 14.03 -18.81
N LYS A 478 3.03 14.56 -19.34
CA LYS A 478 3.40 14.52 -20.77
C LYS A 478 4.81 13.94 -20.94
N TYR A 479 5.03 13.20 -22.03
CA TYR A 479 6.30 12.55 -22.35
C TYR A 479 7.46 13.56 -22.51
N ARG A 480 8.64 13.25 -21.91
CA ARG A 480 9.94 13.97 -21.95
C ARG A 480 10.08 15.30 -21.21
N GLN A 481 9.04 15.91 -20.72
CA GLN A 481 9.21 17.01 -19.77
C GLN A 481 8.37 16.68 -18.54
N LYS A 482 9.02 16.65 -17.36
CA LYS A 482 8.29 16.67 -16.08
C LYS A 482 7.64 18.04 -15.94
N VAL A 483 6.58 18.27 -16.64
CA VAL A 483 5.76 19.45 -16.47
C VAL A 483 4.58 19.02 -15.61
N SER A 484 4.74 19.11 -14.30
CA SER A 484 3.59 19.22 -13.41
C SER A 484 3.00 20.59 -13.69
N ILE A 485 2.05 20.68 -14.60
CA ILE A 485 1.30 21.91 -14.80
C ILE A 485 0.21 21.90 -13.73
N ILE A 486 0.49 22.48 -12.57
CA ILE A 486 -0.53 22.88 -11.61
C ILE A 486 -1.20 24.10 -12.22
N PHE A 487 -2.37 23.91 -12.83
CA PHE A 487 -3.18 25.04 -13.24
C PHE A 487 -3.78 25.67 -11.98
N HIS A 488 -3.25 26.80 -11.56
CA HIS A 488 -3.96 27.68 -10.65
C HIS A 488 -5.09 28.34 -11.45
N VAL A 489 -6.29 28.18 -10.97
CA VAL A 489 -7.46 28.90 -11.46
C VAL A 489 -7.22 30.39 -11.23
N CYS A 490 -7.19 31.19 -12.32
CA CYS A 490 -7.32 32.64 -12.27
C CYS A 490 -8.74 33.01 -11.86
#